data_f2093460f80a6261bf57316033f4d906
#
_entry.id   f2093460f80a6261bf57316033f4d906
#
_cell.length_a   1.000
_cell.length_b   1.000
_cell.length_c   1.000
_cell.angle_alpha   90.00
_cell.angle_beta   90.00
_cell.angle_gamma   90.00
#
_symmetry.space_group_name_H-M   'P 1'
#
loop_
_entity.id
_entity.type
_entity.pdbx_description
1 polymer ?
#
loop_
_entity_poly.entity_id
_entity_poly.type
_entity_poly.pdbx_seq_one_letter_code
_entity_poly.pdbx_strand_id
1 'polypeptide(L)'
;MKYVMCIVFCCLLCLGKAQQRVTGQKPGITAPPLELKLNPFFKNGIHIIASWRVPDSAMYAAHRTLTALTGYLPAGVLKAMTDIGTRVGVMARYEGTTDIPEHAHLARDTSLNWDLRARGLGGTKWLPLTTCAEENILGYQIDKYHAEDILVHEFAHSIHLIGILTVYPDFNERLKKAYDAALAAGKWKDTYAATNIEEYWAEGVQDWFNVNAEVPKPDGKHNQVNTRKELKAYDRGLYDILSEFFPATNEQISCHKYINKYRK
;
A
#
# COMPACT_ATOMS: atom_id res chain seq x y z
N MET A 1 -19.36 -20.84 12.35
CA MET A 1 -18.27 -19.85 12.39
C MET A 1 -17.82 -19.59 10.96
N LYS A 2 -18.30 -18.50 10.36
CA LYS A 2 -17.91 -18.11 9.00
C LYS A 2 -16.70 -17.19 9.13
N TYR A 3 -15.53 -17.66 8.73
CA TYR A 3 -14.34 -16.86 8.63
C TYR A 3 -14.53 -15.87 7.50
N VAL A 4 -14.70 -14.60 7.84
CA VAL A 4 -14.64 -13.50 6.87
C VAL A 4 -13.16 -13.34 6.50
N MET A 5 -12.83 -13.87 5.35
CA MET A 5 -11.56 -13.60 4.69
C MET A 5 -11.65 -12.13 4.22
N CYS A 6 -11.02 -11.22 4.96
CA CYS A 6 -10.82 -9.84 4.51
C CYS A 6 -9.89 -9.88 3.29
N ILE A 7 -10.46 -10.11 2.13
CA ILE A 7 -9.80 -9.82 0.86
C ILE A 7 -9.93 -8.32 0.70
N VAL A 8 -8.82 -7.62 0.76
CA VAL A 8 -8.72 -6.20 0.42
C VAL A 8 -9.27 -6.04 -1.00
N PHE A 9 -10.49 -5.56 -1.09
CA PHE A 9 -11.23 -5.42 -2.34
C PHE A 9 -10.85 -4.09 -2.97
N CYS A 10 -9.74 -4.05 -3.67
CA CYS A 10 -9.38 -2.90 -4.47
C CYS A 10 -10.15 -2.93 -5.79
N CYS A 11 -11.03 -1.99 -5.96
CA CYS A 11 -11.65 -1.48 -7.20
C CYS A 11 -12.63 -2.34 -7.99
N LEU A 12 -13.81 -1.85 -8.07
CA LEU A 12 -14.70 -2.07 -9.22
C LEU A 12 -14.98 -0.74 -9.92
N LEU A 13 -14.98 -0.86 -11.25
CA LEU A 13 -15.50 0.01 -12.31
C LEU A 13 -14.44 0.83 -13.07
N CYS A 14 -13.81 0.17 -14.04
CA CYS A 14 -13.52 0.79 -15.33
C CYS A 14 -14.28 0.02 -16.40
N LEU A 15 -15.47 0.51 -16.75
CA LEU A 15 -16.14 0.15 -17.99
C LEU A 15 -15.47 0.86 -19.17
N GLY A 16 -14.90 0.06 -20.07
CA GLY A 16 -14.87 0.38 -21.48
C GLY A 16 -13.74 1.24 -22.02
N LYS A 17 -12.59 0.59 -22.32
CA LYS A 17 -11.95 0.70 -23.65
C LYS A 17 -11.11 -0.56 -23.84
N ALA A 18 -11.36 -1.27 -24.92
CA ALA A 18 -10.60 -2.44 -25.33
C ALA A 18 -9.11 -2.06 -25.45
N GLN A 19 -8.31 -2.49 -24.50
CA GLN A 19 -6.87 -2.37 -24.57
C GLN A 19 -6.37 -3.61 -25.30
N GLN A 20 -5.71 -3.39 -26.43
CA GLN A 20 -5.11 -4.42 -27.25
C GLN A 20 -4.30 -5.36 -26.35
N ARG A 21 -4.61 -6.66 -26.46
CA ARG A 21 -3.77 -7.73 -25.91
C ARG A 21 -2.36 -7.57 -26.47
N VAL A 22 -1.44 -7.15 -25.63
CA VAL A 22 -0.04 -7.46 -25.88
C VAL A 22 0.09 -8.96 -25.58
N THR A 23 -0.02 -9.78 -26.59
CA THR A 23 0.30 -11.20 -26.55
C THR A 23 1.82 -11.33 -26.52
N GLY A 24 2.44 -10.97 -25.42
CA GLY A 24 3.78 -11.41 -25.09
C GLY A 24 3.68 -12.87 -24.65
N GLN A 25 3.96 -13.83 -25.55
CA GLN A 25 4.29 -15.19 -25.15
C GLN A 25 5.37 -15.08 -24.08
N LYS A 26 5.02 -15.53 -22.84
CA LYS A 26 6.06 -15.73 -21.80
C LYS A 26 7.11 -16.65 -22.45
N PRO A 27 8.37 -16.23 -22.60
CA PRO A 27 9.41 -17.18 -23.00
C PRO A 27 9.34 -18.32 -22.00
N GLY A 28 9.34 -19.56 -22.46
CA GLY A 28 9.42 -20.75 -21.62
C GLY A 28 10.77 -20.80 -20.91
N ILE A 29 10.93 -19.92 -19.94
CA ILE A 29 12.07 -19.90 -19.06
C ILE A 29 11.70 -20.85 -17.93
N THR A 30 12.33 -22.02 -17.92
CA THR A 30 12.58 -22.72 -16.67
C THR A 30 13.40 -21.77 -15.82
N ALA A 31 12.69 -20.93 -15.06
CA ALA A 31 13.35 -20.00 -14.15
C ALA A 31 14.14 -20.85 -13.15
N PRO A 32 15.42 -20.56 -12.91
CA PRO A 32 16.09 -21.10 -11.75
C PRO A 32 15.24 -20.74 -10.51
N PRO A 33 15.26 -21.60 -9.45
CA PRO A 33 14.52 -21.32 -8.25
C PRO A 33 14.80 -19.88 -7.83
N LEU A 34 13.75 -19.18 -7.43
CA LEU A 34 13.80 -17.77 -7.04
C LEU A 34 14.88 -17.61 -5.98
N GLU A 35 16.10 -17.28 -6.36
CA GLU A 35 17.11 -16.80 -5.43
C GLU A 35 16.63 -15.44 -4.95
N LEU A 36 15.92 -15.47 -3.83
CA LEU A 36 15.59 -14.27 -3.09
C LEU A 36 16.91 -13.56 -2.82
N LYS A 37 17.12 -12.41 -3.38
CA LYS A 37 18.17 -11.51 -2.90
C LYS A 37 17.83 -11.23 -1.45
N LEU A 38 18.45 -12.00 -0.52
CA LEU A 38 18.51 -11.65 0.88
C LEU A 38 19.35 -10.38 0.95
N ASN A 39 18.65 -9.27 0.94
CA ASN A 39 19.28 -7.98 0.86
C ASN A 39 19.66 -7.53 2.28
N PRO A 40 20.83 -6.90 2.46
CA PRO A 40 21.21 -6.25 3.72
C PRO A 40 20.32 -5.08 4.09
N PHE A 41 19.29 -4.78 3.32
CA PHE A 41 18.27 -3.77 3.62
C PHE A 41 17.31 -4.25 4.70
N PHE A 42 17.89 -4.43 5.88
CA PHE A 42 17.18 -4.69 7.11
C PHE A 42 16.96 -3.35 7.81
N LYS A 43 15.72 -2.90 7.89
CA LYS A 43 15.42 -1.69 8.67
C LYS A 43 14.44 -2.02 9.77
N ASN A 44 14.84 -1.73 11.00
CA ASN A 44 14.00 -1.90 12.20
C ASN A 44 13.36 -3.30 12.32
N GLY A 45 13.99 -4.35 11.77
CA GLY A 45 13.47 -5.71 11.83
C GLY A 45 12.55 -6.11 10.68
N ILE A 46 12.23 -5.23 9.74
CA ILE A 46 11.44 -5.55 8.54
C ILE A 46 12.36 -5.86 7.37
N HIS A 47 12.27 -7.08 6.82
CA HIS A 47 13.03 -7.49 5.65
C HIS A 47 12.39 -6.99 4.37
N ILE A 48 13.21 -6.48 3.45
CA ILE A 48 12.80 -6.21 2.07
C ILE A 48 13.37 -7.33 1.21
N ILE A 49 12.49 -8.01 0.48
CA ILE A 49 12.83 -9.13 -0.40
C ILE A 49 12.41 -8.83 -1.84
N ALA A 50 13.14 -9.37 -2.78
CA ALA A 50 12.83 -9.24 -4.20
C ALA A 50 13.45 -10.37 -5.00
N SER A 51 12.97 -10.57 -6.23
CA SER A 51 13.68 -11.38 -7.20
C SER A 51 14.96 -10.66 -7.68
N TRP A 52 15.87 -11.41 -8.28
CA TRP A 52 17.10 -10.85 -8.86
C TRP A 52 16.83 -9.83 -10.01
N ARG A 53 15.60 -9.80 -10.53
CA ARG A 53 15.17 -8.90 -11.60
C ARG A 53 14.93 -7.47 -11.14
N VAL A 54 14.68 -7.30 -9.85
CA VAL A 54 14.43 -5.98 -9.25
C VAL A 54 15.75 -5.23 -9.13
N PRO A 55 15.85 -3.99 -9.64
CA PRO A 55 17.07 -3.21 -9.53
C PRO A 55 17.31 -2.75 -8.08
N ASP A 56 18.58 -2.62 -7.70
CA ASP A 56 18.96 -2.17 -6.36
C ASP A 56 18.36 -0.79 -6.01
N SER A 57 18.17 0.07 -7.00
CA SER A 57 17.51 1.37 -6.80
C SER A 57 16.10 1.26 -6.23
N ALA A 58 15.32 0.26 -6.63
CA ALA A 58 13.99 0.02 -6.08
C ALA A 58 14.06 -0.46 -4.62
N MET A 59 15.06 -1.29 -4.30
CA MET A 59 15.30 -1.76 -2.94
C MET A 59 15.70 -0.61 -2.00
N TYR A 60 16.59 0.29 -2.46
CA TYR A 60 16.96 1.50 -1.70
C TYR A 60 15.78 2.43 -1.51
N ALA A 61 14.94 2.60 -2.53
CA ALA A 61 13.76 3.44 -2.43
C ALA A 61 12.74 2.85 -1.45
N ALA A 62 12.44 1.56 -1.54
CA ALA A 62 11.59 0.87 -0.57
C ALA A 62 12.14 0.98 0.87
N HIS A 63 13.44 0.79 1.06
CA HIS A 63 14.09 0.95 2.36
C HIS A 63 13.88 2.36 2.95
N ARG A 64 13.99 3.40 2.13
CA ARG A 64 13.77 4.78 2.57
C ARG A 64 12.32 4.99 3.00
N THR A 65 11.35 4.53 2.19
CA THR A 65 9.93 4.60 2.53
C THR A 65 9.64 3.87 3.85
N LEU A 66 10.13 2.64 4.02
CA LEU A 66 9.97 1.88 5.26
C LEU A 66 10.63 2.57 6.46
N THR A 67 11.79 3.21 6.26
CA THR A 67 12.45 3.98 7.31
C THR A 67 11.55 5.06 7.87
N ALA A 68 10.88 5.81 7.00
CA ALA A 68 9.96 6.85 7.41
C ALA A 68 8.69 6.30 8.07
N LEU A 69 8.13 5.21 7.53
CA LEU A 69 6.92 4.60 8.08
C LEU A 69 7.15 3.92 9.45
N THR A 70 8.32 3.31 9.66
CA THR A 70 8.59 2.53 10.88
C THR A 70 9.41 3.27 11.92
N GLY A 71 10.10 4.33 11.54
CA GLY A 71 11.08 5.02 12.40
C GLY A 71 10.49 5.64 13.65
N TYR A 72 9.21 5.89 13.64
CA TYR A 72 8.48 6.58 14.73
C TYR A 72 7.32 5.77 15.31
N LEU A 73 7.08 4.57 14.78
CA LEU A 73 6.05 3.71 15.34
C LEU A 73 6.34 3.41 16.81
N PRO A 74 5.30 3.35 17.66
CA PRO A 74 5.45 2.88 19.03
C PRO A 74 6.21 1.54 19.06
N ALA A 75 7.17 1.39 19.95
CA ALA A 75 8.05 0.22 20.00
C ALA A 75 7.29 -1.12 20.06
N GLY A 76 6.14 -1.17 20.76
CA GLY A 76 5.28 -2.35 20.82
C GLY A 76 4.67 -2.69 19.46
N VAL A 77 4.27 -1.68 18.66
CA VAL A 77 3.69 -1.88 17.32
C VAL A 77 4.73 -2.48 16.38
N LEU A 78 5.91 -1.88 16.32
CA LEU A 78 7.00 -2.40 15.50
C LEU A 78 7.42 -3.81 15.95
N LYS A 79 7.53 -4.03 17.26
CA LYS A 79 7.85 -5.36 17.81
C LYS A 79 6.82 -6.41 17.38
N ALA A 80 5.53 -6.12 17.45
CA ALA A 80 4.49 -7.04 17.03
C ALA A 80 4.62 -7.42 15.54
N MET A 81 4.99 -6.47 14.68
CA MET A 81 5.25 -6.72 13.26
C MET A 81 6.49 -7.60 13.05
N THR A 82 7.55 -7.33 13.76
CA THR A 82 8.81 -8.09 13.63
C THR A 82 8.72 -9.49 14.19
N ASP A 83 8.01 -9.69 15.29
CA ASP A 83 7.84 -11.00 15.95
C ASP A 83 7.16 -12.03 15.03
N ILE A 84 6.25 -11.61 14.17
CA ILE A 84 5.60 -12.52 13.20
C ILE A 84 6.33 -12.56 11.85
N GLY A 85 7.46 -11.88 11.72
CA GLY A 85 8.27 -11.89 10.51
C GLY A 85 7.67 -11.07 9.36
N THR A 86 7.08 -9.91 9.65
CA THR A 86 6.58 -8.99 8.59
C THR A 86 7.69 -8.66 7.60
N ARG A 87 7.35 -8.72 6.31
CA ARG A 87 8.27 -8.46 5.19
C ARG A 87 7.63 -7.57 4.15
N VAL A 88 8.47 -6.98 3.31
CA VAL A 88 8.06 -6.29 2.09
C VAL A 88 8.66 -6.99 0.88
N GLY A 89 7.82 -7.38 -0.06
CA GLY A 89 8.21 -7.97 -1.34
C GLY A 89 8.12 -6.95 -2.47
N VAL A 90 9.23 -6.71 -3.17
CA VAL A 90 9.23 -5.85 -4.36
C VAL A 90 9.16 -6.71 -5.61
N MET A 91 8.15 -6.49 -6.44
CA MET A 91 7.98 -7.14 -7.74
C MET A 91 8.74 -6.36 -8.81
N ALA A 92 9.42 -7.06 -9.71
CA ALA A 92 9.90 -6.45 -10.93
C ALA A 92 8.73 -6.05 -11.84
N ARG A 93 8.94 -5.06 -12.69
CA ARG A 93 7.91 -4.56 -13.65
C ARG A 93 7.37 -5.63 -14.61
N TYR A 94 8.09 -6.73 -14.79
CA TYR A 94 7.69 -7.86 -15.62
C TYR A 94 7.14 -9.05 -14.83
N GLU A 95 7.08 -8.93 -13.50
CA GLU A 95 6.49 -9.91 -12.61
C GLU A 95 5.07 -9.51 -12.27
N GLY A 96 4.20 -10.50 -12.13
CA GLY A 96 2.84 -10.32 -11.62
C GLY A 96 2.76 -10.61 -10.12
N THR A 97 1.63 -10.29 -9.54
CA THR A 97 1.32 -10.63 -8.14
C THR A 97 1.43 -12.13 -7.89
N THR A 98 1.00 -12.96 -8.84
CA THR A 98 1.03 -14.42 -8.73
C THR A 98 2.43 -15.05 -8.95
N ASP A 99 3.41 -14.27 -9.38
CA ASP A 99 4.81 -14.71 -9.45
C ASP A 99 5.49 -14.68 -8.05
N ILE A 100 4.89 -14.01 -7.07
CA ILE A 100 5.34 -14.05 -5.68
C ILE A 100 4.91 -15.38 -5.06
N PRO A 101 5.84 -16.18 -4.49
CA PRO A 101 5.53 -17.52 -3.99
C PRO A 101 4.36 -17.55 -3.01
N GLU A 102 4.29 -16.59 -2.10
CA GLU A 102 3.23 -16.50 -1.09
C GLU A 102 1.86 -16.16 -1.70
N HIS A 103 1.85 -15.52 -2.86
CA HIS A 103 0.64 -15.13 -3.61
C HIS A 103 0.32 -16.07 -4.77
N ALA A 104 1.13 -17.10 -5.02
CA ALA A 104 0.93 -18.02 -6.15
C ALA A 104 -0.45 -18.71 -6.14
N HIS A 105 -1.07 -18.86 -4.96
CA HIS A 105 -2.42 -19.41 -4.82
C HIS A 105 -3.48 -18.55 -5.51
N LEU A 106 -3.27 -17.24 -5.68
CA LEU A 106 -4.18 -16.32 -6.35
C LEU A 106 -4.32 -16.61 -7.86
N ALA A 107 -3.35 -17.31 -8.46
CA ALA A 107 -3.46 -17.76 -9.84
C ALA A 107 -4.61 -18.76 -10.07
N ARG A 108 -5.15 -19.38 -9.00
CA ARG A 108 -6.29 -20.30 -9.06
C ARG A 108 -7.64 -19.58 -9.06
N ASP A 109 -7.67 -18.31 -8.74
CA ASP A 109 -8.88 -17.49 -8.80
C ASP A 109 -9.20 -17.15 -10.26
N THR A 110 -10.20 -17.83 -10.80
CA THR A 110 -10.63 -17.63 -12.19
C THR A 110 -11.54 -16.42 -12.37
N SER A 111 -12.00 -15.79 -11.29
CA SER A 111 -12.86 -14.60 -11.33
C SER A 111 -12.07 -13.32 -11.57
N LEU A 112 -10.79 -13.31 -11.23
CA LEU A 112 -9.91 -12.15 -11.34
C LEU A 112 -8.55 -12.52 -11.95
N ASN A 113 -8.02 -11.64 -12.78
CA ASN A 113 -6.62 -11.68 -13.17
C ASN A 113 -5.82 -10.81 -12.19
N TRP A 114 -5.25 -11.43 -11.17
CA TRP A 114 -4.53 -10.74 -10.11
C TRP A 114 -3.30 -9.99 -10.59
N ASP A 115 -2.62 -10.46 -11.63
CA ASP A 115 -1.43 -9.80 -12.19
C ASP A 115 -1.78 -8.48 -12.89
N LEU A 116 -2.99 -8.39 -13.46
CA LEU A 116 -3.50 -7.14 -14.03
C LEU A 116 -4.17 -6.26 -12.99
N ARG A 117 -4.74 -6.88 -11.96
CA ARG A 117 -5.54 -6.21 -10.95
C ARG A 117 -4.71 -5.44 -9.96
N ALA A 118 -3.73 -6.09 -9.34
CA ALA A 118 -2.98 -5.56 -8.23
C ALA A 118 -1.49 -5.47 -8.53
N ARG A 119 -0.89 -4.33 -8.24
CA ARG A 119 0.57 -4.14 -8.25
C ARG A 119 1.12 -3.89 -6.84
N GLY A 120 0.28 -4.19 -5.84
CA GLY A 120 0.58 -4.20 -4.42
C GLY A 120 -0.52 -4.95 -3.67
N LEU A 121 -0.20 -5.51 -2.51
CA LEU A 121 -1.11 -6.13 -1.56
C LEU A 121 -0.60 -5.90 -0.14
N GLY A 122 -1.50 -5.51 0.77
CA GLY A 122 -1.20 -5.35 2.19
C GLY A 122 -0.99 -6.69 2.90
N GLY A 123 -0.07 -6.71 3.86
CA GLY A 123 0.15 -7.88 4.69
C GLY A 123 -0.90 -8.01 5.81
N THR A 124 -1.15 -9.24 6.22
CA THR A 124 -2.04 -9.59 7.32
C THR A 124 -1.33 -10.47 8.34
N LYS A 125 -1.94 -10.72 9.50
CA LYS A 125 -1.38 -11.67 10.50
C LYS A 125 -1.17 -13.08 9.93
N TRP A 126 -1.96 -13.49 8.95
CA TRP A 126 -1.88 -14.81 8.33
C TRP A 126 -0.85 -14.87 7.20
N LEU A 127 -0.65 -13.73 6.54
CA LEU A 127 0.32 -13.56 5.48
C LEU A 127 1.03 -12.21 5.69
N PRO A 128 2.08 -12.18 6.55
CA PRO A 128 2.74 -10.93 6.95
C PRO A 128 3.71 -10.43 5.85
N LEU A 129 3.21 -10.32 4.63
CA LEU A 129 3.94 -9.87 3.46
C LEU A 129 3.18 -8.74 2.76
N THR A 130 3.72 -7.54 2.85
CA THR A 130 3.32 -6.43 1.96
C THR A 130 4.04 -6.57 0.64
N THR A 131 3.35 -6.36 -0.48
CA THR A 131 3.99 -6.33 -1.79
C THR A 131 3.76 -5.00 -2.50
N CYS A 132 4.67 -4.63 -3.39
CA CYS A 132 4.57 -3.49 -4.29
C CYS A 132 5.45 -3.70 -5.51
N ALA A 133 5.23 -2.91 -6.55
CA ALA A 133 5.98 -3.05 -7.81
C ALA A 133 7.04 -1.97 -7.98
N GLU A 134 8.16 -2.34 -8.61
CA GLU A 134 9.28 -1.44 -8.83
C GLU A 134 8.91 -0.20 -9.64
N GLU A 135 7.99 -0.35 -10.61
CA GLU A 135 7.56 0.77 -11.44
C GLU A 135 6.87 1.88 -10.64
N ASN A 136 6.11 1.51 -9.59
CA ASN A 136 5.50 2.48 -8.70
C ASN A 136 6.56 3.09 -7.77
N ILE A 137 7.39 2.28 -7.13
CA ILE A 137 8.44 2.75 -6.22
C ILE A 137 9.41 3.73 -6.90
N LEU A 138 9.74 3.48 -8.19
CA LEU A 138 10.69 4.29 -8.95
C LEU A 138 10.03 5.34 -9.84
N GLY A 139 8.70 5.36 -9.92
CA GLY A 139 7.93 6.30 -10.73
C GLY A 139 8.17 6.12 -12.23
N TYR A 140 8.14 4.89 -12.73
CA TYR A 140 8.26 4.63 -14.17
C TYR A 140 7.01 5.06 -14.93
N GLN A 141 7.15 5.40 -16.21
CA GLN A 141 6.01 5.82 -17.04
C GLN A 141 4.96 4.72 -17.25
N ILE A 142 5.33 3.45 -17.08
CA ILE A 142 4.42 2.31 -17.15
C ILE A 142 3.59 2.11 -15.89
N ASP A 143 3.90 2.82 -14.81
CA ASP A 143 3.15 2.75 -13.57
C ASP A 143 1.72 3.27 -13.78
N LYS A 144 0.74 2.43 -13.46
CA LYS A 144 -0.68 2.81 -13.57
C LYS A 144 -1.18 3.68 -12.40
N TYR A 145 -0.38 3.82 -11.36
CA TYR A 145 -0.69 4.58 -10.14
C TYR A 145 0.17 5.85 -10.02
N HIS A 146 0.44 6.50 -11.13
CA HIS A 146 1.42 7.58 -11.30
C HIS A 146 1.49 8.64 -10.21
N ALA A 147 0.42 8.86 -9.47
CA ALA A 147 0.29 9.97 -8.55
C ALA A 147 0.25 9.53 -7.08
N GLU A 148 0.33 8.24 -6.80
CA GLU A 148 0.27 7.69 -5.45
C GLU A 148 1.37 6.67 -5.17
N ASP A 149 1.81 6.58 -3.91
CA ASP A 149 2.79 5.59 -3.47
C ASP A 149 2.08 4.36 -2.91
N ILE A 150 2.07 3.30 -3.71
CA ILE A 150 1.40 2.03 -3.35
C ILE A 150 2.11 1.32 -2.21
N LEU A 151 3.45 1.46 -2.07
CA LEU A 151 4.13 0.87 -0.92
C LEU A 151 3.66 1.48 0.39
N VAL A 152 3.43 2.78 0.43
CA VAL A 152 2.89 3.47 1.62
C VAL A 152 1.50 2.94 1.94
N HIS A 153 0.62 2.84 0.94
CA HIS A 153 -0.75 2.33 1.10
C HIS A 153 -0.76 0.91 1.65
N GLU A 154 -0.09 -0.01 0.99
CA GLU A 154 -0.12 -1.44 1.34
C GLU A 154 0.61 -1.73 2.66
N PHE A 155 1.69 -1.00 2.96
CA PHE A 155 2.36 -1.16 4.24
C PHE A 155 1.58 -0.54 5.40
N ALA A 156 0.75 0.48 5.14
CA ALA A 156 -0.19 1.02 6.13
C ALA A 156 -1.19 -0.05 6.60
N HIS A 157 -1.69 -0.91 5.70
CA HIS A 157 -2.48 -2.07 6.09
C HIS A 157 -1.72 -3.01 7.04
N SER A 158 -0.46 -3.30 6.75
CA SER A 158 0.37 -4.13 7.63
C SER A 158 0.59 -3.50 9.01
N ILE A 159 0.86 -2.19 9.06
CA ILE A 159 0.96 -1.45 10.32
C ILE A 159 -0.33 -1.58 11.13
N HIS A 160 -1.48 -1.41 10.49
CA HIS A 160 -2.80 -1.49 11.13
C HIS A 160 -3.09 -2.91 11.60
N LEU A 161 -3.18 -3.86 10.65
CA LEU A 161 -3.72 -5.20 10.88
C LEU A 161 -2.78 -6.10 11.71
N ILE A 162 -1.48 -5.88 11.61
CA ILE A 162 -0.47 -6.67 12.30
C ILE A 162 0.01 -5.95 13.55
N GLY A 163 0.49 -4.72 13.38
CA GLY A 163 1.13 -3.97 14.45
C GLY A 163 0.14 -3.41 15.44
N ILE A 164 -0.68 -2.48 14.99
CA ILE A 164 -1.58 -1.70 15.86
C ILE A 164 -2.60 -2.60 16.54
N LEU A 165 -3.31 -3.46 15.82
CA LEU A 165 -4.33 -4.34 16.40
C LEU A 165 -3.79 -5.40 17.36
N THR A 166 -2.47 -5.63 17.37
CA THR A 166 -1.86 -6.51 18.37
C THR A 166 -1.63 -5.78 19.70
N VAL A 167 -1.31 -4.50 19.63
CA VAL A 167 -0.99 -3.68 20.80
C VAL A 167 -2.23 -2.94 21.36
N TYR A 168 -3.11 -2.51 20.46
CA TYR A 168 -4.33 -1.74 20.76
C TYR A 168 -5.56 -2.47 20.20
N PRO A 169 -6.11 -3.47 20.91
CA PRO A 169 -7.22 -4.29 20.40
C PRO A 169 -8.51 -3.51 20.12
N ASP A 170 -8.70 -2.37 20.76
CA ASP A 170 -9.83 -1.45 20.61
C ASP A 170 -9.67 -0.46 19.45
N PHE A 171 -8.54 -0.49 18.75
CA PHE A 171 -8.23 0.49 17.72
C PHE A 171 -9.28 0.54 16.61
N ASN A 172 -9.79 -0.63 16.17
CA ASN A 172 -10.84 -0.66 15.14
C ASN A 172 -12.14 0.01 15.58
N GLU A 173 -12.48 -0.03 16.85
CA GLU A 173 -13.66 0.69 17.36
C GLU A 173 -13.45 2.21 17.27
N ARG A 174 -12.27 2.67 17.62
CA ARG A 174 -11.88 4.09 17.54
C ARG A 174 -11.84 4.57 16.10
N LEU A 175 -11.20 3.81 15.21
CA LEU A 175 -11.09 4.11 13.78
C LEU A 175 -12.46 4.13 13.12
N LYS A 176 -13.31 3.13 13.45
CA LYS A 176 -14.68 3.06 12.94
C LYS A 176 -15.52 4.26 13.37
N LYS A 177 -15.39 4.71 14.61
CA LYS A 177 -16.08 5.90 15.07
C LYS A 177 -15.71 7.15 14.27
N ALA A 178 -14.43 7.32 13.95
CA ALA A 178 -13.97 8.44 13.13
C ALA A 178 -14.48 8.30 11.68
N TYR A 179 -14.40 7.09 11.10
CA TYR A 179 -14.90 6.78 9.78
C TYR A 179 -16.40 7.06 9.65
N ASP A 180 -17.23 6.52 10.55
CA ASP A 180 -18.68 6.72 10.54
C ASP A 180 -19.05 8.22 10.66
N ALA A 181 -18.33 8.96 11.52
CA ALA A 181 -18.52 10.40 11.66
C ALA A 181 -18.13 11.18 10.40
N ALA A 182 -17.06 10.78 9.73
CA ALA A 182 -16.64 11.37 8.49
C ALA A 182 -17.66 11.13 7.37
N LEU A 183 -18.15 9.90 7.21
CA LEU A 183 -19.19 9.56 6.23
C LEU A 183 -20.51 10.28 6.52
N ALA A 184 -20.95 10.35 7.77
CA ALA A 184 -22.14 11.07 8.18
C ALA A 184 -22.04 12.58 7.87
N ALA A 185 -20.83 13.14 7.89
CA ALA A 185 -20.55 14.51 7.50
C ALA A 185 -20.41 14.69 5.97
N GLY A 186 -20.65 13.65 5.17
CA GLY A 186 -20.53 13.67 3.71
C GLY A 186 -19.10 13.69 3.17
N LYS A 187 -18.11 13.41 4.03
CA LYS A 187 -16.70 13.30 3.62
C LYS A 187 -16.43 11.98 2.94
N TRP A 188 -15.38 11.92 2.14
CA TRP A 188 -14.90 10.74 1.41
C TRP A 188 -15.91 10.12 0.46
N LYS A 189 -17.06 10.79 0.23
CA LYS A 189 -18.06 10.30 -0.72
C LYS A 189 -17.43 10.11 -2.10
N ASP A 190 -17.76 8.97 -2.73
CA ASP A 190 -17.24 8.59 -4.05
C ASP A 190 -15.70 8.54 -4.10
N THR A 191 -15.07 8.09 -2.99
CA THR A 191 -13.63 7.81 -2.91
C THR A 191 -13.37 6.40 -2.40
N TYR A 192 -12.12 5.95 -2.55
CA TYR A 192 -11.69 4.64 -2.08
C TYR A 192 -11.66 4.57 -0.55
N ALA A 193 -11.31 5.67 0.12
CA ALA A 193 -11.37 5.80 1.57
C ALA A 193 -12.77 5.52 2.17
N ALA A 194 -13.85 5.67 1.39
CA ALA A 194 -15.21 5.38 1.85
C ALA A 194 -15.58 3.88 1.76
N THR A 195 -14.70 3.00 1.29
CA THR A 195 -14.99 1.58 1.09
C THR A 195 -15.13 0.82 2.43
N ASN A 196 -14.18 1.00 3.33
CA ASN A 196 -14.12 0.40 4.66
C ASN A 196 -13.10 1.12 5.55
N ILE A 197 -12.98 0.71 6.80
CA ILE A 197 -12.06 1.34 7.77
C ILE A 197 -10.58 1.10 7.45
N GLU A 198 -10.26 -0.01 6.81
CA GLU A 198 -8.89 -0.37 6.41
C GLU A 198 -8.40 0.56 5.30
N GLU A 199 -9.25 0.82 4.29
CA GLU A 199 -8.93 1.75 3.21
C GLU A 199 -8.92 3.21 3.71
N TYR A 200 -9.85 3.57 4.58
CA TYR A 200 -9.87 4.88 5.23
C TYR A 200 -8.55 5.17 5.97
N TRP A 201 -8.00 4.17 6.66
CA TRP A 201 -6.70 4.26 7.30
C TRP A 201 -5.57 4.40 6.29
N ALA A 202 -5.52 3.53 5.26
CA ALA A 202 -4.42 3.49 4.30
C ALA A 202 -4.35 4.76 3.43
N GLU A 203 -5.50 5.24 2.93
CA GLU A 203 -5.60 6.53 2.22
C GLU A 203 -5.16 7.69 3.13
N GLY A 204 -5.59 7.69 4.40
CA GLY A 204 -5.15 8.69 5.36
C GLY A 204 -3.65 8.66 5.62
N VAL A 205 -3.00 7.49 5.61
CA VAL A 205 -1.53 7.39 5.73
C VAL A 205 -0.84 7.96 4.49
N GLN A 206 -1.37 7.71 3.28
CA GLN A 206 -0.83 8.34 2.07
C GLN A 206 -0.95 9.87 2.12
N ASP A 207 -2.10 10.40 2.57
CA ASP A 207 -2.29 11.85 2.77
C ASP A 207 -1.34 12.42 3.82
N TRP A 208 -1.14 11.67 4.91
CA TRP A 208 -0.22 12.09 5.99
C TRP A 208 1.20 12.30 5.48
N PHE A 209 1.66 11.44 4.61
CA PHE A 209 3.00 11.51 4.03
C PHE A 209 3.06 12.32 2.71
N ASN A 210 1.94 12.92 2.29
CA ASN A 210 1.81 13.72 1.06
C ASN A 210 2.17 12.91 -0.21
N VAL A 211 1.74 11.68 -0.28
CA VAL A 211 2.03 10.74 -1.36
C VAL A 211 0.77 10.10 -1.97
N ASN A 212 -0.38 10.71 -1.73
CA ASN A 212 -1.64 10.33 -2.35
C ASN A 212 -1.90 11.09 -3.65
N ALA A 213 -2.79 10.57 -4.49
CA ALA A 213 -3.25 11.24 -5.69
C ALA A 213 -4.27 12.35 -5.37
N GLU A 214 -4.26 13.40 -6.18
CA GLU A 214 -5.21 14.50 -6.12
C GLU A 214 -6.06 14.55 -7.38
N VAL A 215 -7.38 14.68 -7.21
CA VAL A 215 -8.31 14.99 -8.30
C VAL A 215 -9.26 16.10 -7.86
N PRO A 216 -9.67 17.02 -8.79
CA PRO A 216 -10.48 18.17 -8.43
C PRO A 216 -11.91 17.81 -7.98
N LYS A 217 -12.39 16.64 -8.35
CA LYS A 217 -13.68 16.07 -7.95
C LYS A 217 -13.53 14.58 -7.71
N PRO A 218 -14.26 14.00 -6.74
CA PRO A 218 -14.23 12.56 -6.50
C PRO A 218 -14.44 11.75 -7.78
N ASP A 219 -13.59 10.75 -8.01
CA ASP A 219 -13.57 9.93 -9.23
C ASP A 219 -13.82 8.44 -8.96
N GLY A 220 -14.26 8.12 -7.75
CA GLY A 220 -14.44 6.75 -7.28
C GLY A 220 -13.22 6.20 -6.53
N LYS A 221 -12.11 6.95 -6.52
CA LYS A 221 -10.88 6.59 -5.79
C LYS A 221 -10.37 7.76 -4.94
N HIS A 222 -10.08 8.87 -5.57
CA HIS A 222 -9.45 10.03 -4.95
C HIS A 222 -10.39 11.24 -4.93
N ASN A 223 -9.98 12.28 -4.21
CA ASN A 223 -10.59 13.59 -4.19
C ASN A 223 -9.51 14.68 -4.12
N GLN A 224 -9.84 15.86 -3.64
CA GLN A 224 -8.93 17.00 -3.52
C GLN A 224 -7.99 16.92 -2.30
N VAL A 225 -8.06 15.85 -1.49
CA VAL A 225 -7.22 15.67 -0.29
C VAL A 225 -6.09 14.72 -0.63
N ASN A 226 -4.85 15.20 -0.58
CA ASN A 226 -3.65 14.39 -0.82
C ASN A 226 -2.44 14.83 0.01
N THR A 227 -2.66 15.74 0.96
CA THR A 227 -1.62 16.21 1.87
C THR A 227 -2.08 16.18 3.32
N ARG A 228 -1.10 16.05 4.23
CA ARG A 228 -1.37 16.14 5.68
C ARG A 228 -2.07 17.44 6.07
N LYS A 229 -1.74 18.56 5.40
CA LYS A 229 -2.38 19.86 5.66
C LYS A 229 -3.86 19.82 5.28
N GLU A 230 -4.18 19.28 4.13
CA GLU A 230 -5.55 19.14 3.65
C GLU A 230 -6.33 18.13 4.46
N LEU A 231 -5.73 16.97 4.78
CA LEU A 231 -6.32 15.98 5.68
C LEU A 231 -6.71 16.60 7.02
N LYS A 232 -5.82 17.40 7.63
CA LYS A 232 -6.10 18.09 8.90
C LYS A 232 -7.32 19.01 8.83
N ALA A 233 -7.49 19.68 7.70
CA ALA A 233 -8.61 20.59 7.48
C ALA A 233 -9.90 19.84 7.11
N TYR A 234 -9.77 18.75 6.35
CA TYR A 234 -10.88 17.99 5.81
C TYR A 234 -11.41 16.98 6.80
N ASP A 235 -10.54 16.15 7.40
CA ASP A 235 -10.92 15.11 8.35
C ASP A 235 -10.03 15.12 9.61
N ARG A 236 -10.43 15.95 10.57
CA ARG A 236 -9.71 16.10 11.82
C ARG A 236 -9.66 14.81 12.64
N GLY A 237 -10.71 13.97 12.56
CA GLY A 237 -10.80 12.71 13.31
C GLY A 237 -9.72 11.72 12.86
N LEU A 238 -9.58 11.53 11.54
CA LEU A 238 -8.53 10.68 10.97
C LEU A 238 -7.13 11.27 11.23
N TYR A 239 -6.98 12.59 11.05
CA TYR A 239 -5.72 13.26 11.33
C TYR A 239 -5.23 13.03 12.77
N ASP A 240 -6.12 13.16 13.76
CA ASP A 240 -5.76 13.00 15.17
C ASP A 240 -5.34 11.55 15.48
N ILE A 241 -6.03 10.55 14.92
CA ILE A 241 -5.65 9.14 15.03
C ILE A 241 -4.27 8.89 14.41
N LEU A 242 -4.02 9.38 13.20
CA LEU A 242 -2.72 9.20 12.53
C LEU A 242 -1.57 9.85 13.30
N SER A 243 -1.82 11.00 13.95
CA SER A 243 -0.82 11.71 14.74
C SER A 243 -0.30 10.93 15.95
N GLU A 244 -1.00 9.89 16.39
CA GLU A 244 -0.56 9.00 17.45
C GLU A 244 0.58 8.08 17.02
N PHE A 245 0.68 7.80 15.71
CA PHE A 245 1.61 6.83 15.15
C PHE A 245 2.71 7.45 14.29
N PHE A 246 2.43 8.59 13.68
CA PHE A 246 3.33 9.21 12.73
C PHE A 246 3.69 10.65 13.10
N PRO A 247 4.97 11.05 12.98
CA PRO A 247 5.39 12.41 13.23
C PRO A 247 4.94 13.35 12.12
N ALA A 248 4.72 14.60 12.46
CA ALA A 248 4.46 15.67 11.50
C ALA A 248 5.76 16.16 10.85
N THR A 249 6.50 15.28 10.20
CA THR A 249 7.74 15.65 9.48
C THR A 249 7.41 16.21 8.09
N ASN A 250 8.34 16.99 7.54
CA ASN A 250 8.31 17.42 6.14
C ASN A 250 9.25 16.56 5.27
N GLU A 251 9.69 15.43 5.79
CA GLU A 251 10.56 14.52 5.06
C GLU A 251 9.82 13.93 3.86
N GLN A 252 10.42 14.02 2.70
CA GLN A 252 9.89 13.41 1.50
C GLN A 252 10.27 11.93 1.49
N ILE A 253 9.30 11.07 1.66
CA ILE A 253 9.50 9.62 1.79
C ILE A 253 9.50 8.88 0.47
N SER A 254 8.86 9.43 -0.55
CA SER A 254 8.71 8.83 -1.86
C SER A 254 9.73 9.34 -2.88
N CYS A 255 10.14 8.46 -3.78
CA CYS A 255 10.92 8.81 -4.97
C CYS A 255 10.06 9.43 -6.08
N HIS A 256 8.75 9.50 -5.91
CA HIS A 256 7.83 9.97 -6.94
C HIS A 256 8.11 11.42 -7.32
N LYS A 257 8.92 11.60 -8.35
CA LYS A 257 9.09 12.90 -9.01
C LYS A 257 7.79 13.44 -9.60
N TYR A 258 6.81 12.55 -9.77
CA TYR A 258 5.52 12.87 -10.42
C TYR A 258 4.52 13.50 -9.46
N ILE A 259 4.51 13.15 -8.18
CA ILE A 259 3.63 13.78 -7.18
C ILE A 259 3.85 15.30 -7.15
N ASN A 260 5.10 15.75 -7.33
CA ASN A 260 5.42 17.18 -7.39
C ASN A 260 5.22 17.83 -8.78
N LYS A 261 5.07 17.07 -9.85
CA LYS A 261 4.95 17.60 -11.21
C LYS A 261 3.55 18.14 -11.50
N TYR A 262 2.54 17.62 -10.81
CA TYR A 262 1.14 18.06 -10.94
C TYR A 262 0.71 19.02 -9.82
N ARG A 263 1.59 19.32 -8.86
CA ARG A 263 1.41 20.39 -7.88
C ARG A 263 1.77 21.71 -8.55
N LYS A 264 0.78 22.38 -9.14
CA LYS A 264 0.84 23.79 -9.51
C LYS A 264 0.04 24.61 -8.52
#